data_f44d8a00a273247bd447a51b6581d509
#
_entry.id   f44d8a00a273247bd447a51b6581d509
#
_cell.length_a   1.000
_cell.length_b   1.000
_cell.length_c   1.000
_cell.angle_alpha   90.00
_cell.angle_beta   90.00
_cell.angle_gamma   90.00
#
_symmetry.space_group_name_H-M   'P 1'
#
loop_
_entity.id
_entity.type
_entity.pdbx_description
1 polymer ?
#
loop_
_entity_poly.entity_id
_entity_poly.type
_entity_poly.pdbx_seq_one_letter_code
_entity_poly.pdbx_strand_id
1 'polypeptide(L)'
;VMEVLANIQKIAADGYLMEGTVALNHTQSQTDMMMNKALFIPNGNWMEGEMKDAPRADGFEFGLTTAPSLNAGDQRYVMTSVEQFSIPAGAKNPELAKEFLRFLYTEESVKLFAEKAGGIYALKNATEWSKDYVTEGVYSMNDVYNMGDSMVFGFAALPEGSKVTPRDEVFQSVADVMNGAMTPEQWAEKVEASFTEVSNMAK
;
A
#
# COMPACT_ATOMS: atom_id res chain seq x y z
N VAL A 1 18.01 4.25 4.17
CA VAL A 1 17.03 4.25 5.28
C VAL A 1 17.22 5.50 6.14
N MET A 2 18.40 5.75 6.72
CA MET A 2 18.66 6.88 7.64
C MET A 2 18.30 8.24 7.04
N GLU A 3 18.67 8.50 5.79
CA GLU A 3 18.35 9.74 5.10
C GLU A 3 16.83 9.91 4.92
N VAL A 4 16.11 8.82 4.61
CA VAL A 4 14.63 8.86 4.51
C VAL A 4 14.00 9.20 5.85
N LEU A 5 14.47 8.57 6.95
CA LEU A 5 13.96 8.86 8.29
C LEU A 5 14.23 10.30 8.73
N ALA A 6 15.43 10.81 8.43
CA ALA A 6 15.78 12.20 8.68
C ALA A 6 14.88 13.17 7.91
N ASN A 7 14.54 12.86 6.65
CA ASN A 7 13.59 13.65 5.86
C ASN A 7 12.16 13.57 6.41
N ILE A 8 11.70 12.41 6.85
CA ILE A 8 10.39 12.26 7.51
C ILE A 8 10.32 13.12 8.78
N GLN A 9 11.36 13.07 9.62
CA GLN A 9 11.46 13.89 10.82
C GLN A 9 11.47 15.39 10.49
N LYS A 10 12.21 15.78 9.44
CA LYS A 10 12.24 17.17 8.98
C LYS A 10 10.87 17.64 8.47
N ILE A 11 10.17 16.84 7.68
CA ILE A 11 8.81 17.14 7.20
C ILE A 11 7.86 17.40 8.40
N ALA A 12 7.96 16.60 9.45
CA ALA A 12 7.20 16.80 10.67
C ALA A 12 7.60 18.08 11.41
N ALA A 13 8.90 18.30 11.59
CA ALA A 13 9.42 19.48 12.29
C ALA A 13 9.12 20.80 11.55
N ASP A 14 9.12 20.80 10.23
CA ASP A 14 8.78 21.95 9.39
C ASP A 14 7.25 22.22 9.31
N GLY A 15 6.42 21.42 9.98
CA GLY A 15 4.97 21.62 10.05
C GLY A 15 4.18 21.21 8.80
N TYR A 16 4.73 20.33 7.96
CA TYR A 16 4.04 19.82 6.78
C TYR A 16 3.07 18.66 7.08
N LEU A 17 3.10 18.11 8.30
CA LEU A 17 2.13 17.12 8.72
C LEU A 17 0.90 17.79 9.34
N MET A 18 -0.26 17.30 8.99
CA MET A 18 -1.51 17.72 9.61
C MET A 18 -1.49 17.38 11.09
N GLU A 19 -2.08 18.26 11.94
CA GLU A 19 -2.21 18.00 13.37
C GLU A 19 -2.92 16.66 13.62
N GLY A 20 -2.36 15.86 14.52
CA GLY A 20 -2.89 14.53 14.85
C GLY A 20 -2.57 13.41 13.87
N THR A 21 -1.81 13.67 12.80
CA THR A 21 -1.46 12.66 11.76
C THR A 21 -0.97 11.34 12.33
N VAL A 22 -0.13 11.36 13.35
CA VAL A 22 0.46 10.16 13.98
C VAL A 22 -0.56 9.29 14.72
N ALA A 23 -1.74 9.81 15.04
CA ALA A 23 -2.81 9.09 15.71
C ALA A 23 -3.91 8.59 14.75
N LEU A 24 -3.84 8.94 13.47
CA LEU A 24 -4.84 8.53 12.49
C LEU A 24 -4.69 7.04 12.15
N ASN A 25 -5.81 6.36 12.05
CA ASN A 25 -5.85 5.05 11.41
C ASN A 25 -5.97 5.20 9.88
N HIS A 26 -5.88 4.08 9.17
CA HIS A 26 -5.93 4.02 7.71
C HIS A 26 -7.17 4.74 7.14
N THR A 27 -8.37 4.39 7.60
CA THR A 27 -9.62 4.97 7.10
C THR A 27 -9.76 6.46 7.42
N GLN A 28 -9.27 6.90 8.59
CA GLN A 28 -9.29 8.30 8.96
C GLN A 28 -8.39 9.14 8.06
N SER A 29 -7.18 8.67 7.75
CA SER A 29 -6.27 9.38 6.85
C SER A 29 -6.84 9.50 5.42
N GLN A 30 -7.49 8.45 4.93
CA GLN A 30 -8.20 8.48 3.64
C GLN A 30 -9.34 9.50 3.66
N THR A 31 -10.17 9.48 4.70
CA THR A 31 -11.29 10.43 4.84
C THR A 31 -10.80 11.88 4.91
N ASP A 32 -9.75 12.15 5.67
CA ASP A 32 -9.20 13.50 5.80
C ASP A 32 -8.61 14.01 4.48
N MET A 33 -7.98 13.16 3.68
CA MET A 33 -7.57 13.51 2.32
C MET A 33 -8.80 13.83 1.45
N MET A 34 -9.83 12.97 1.45
CA MET A 34 -11.05 13.17 0.66
C MET A 34 -11.82 14.43 1.05
N MET A 35 -11.67 14.90 2.29
CA MET A 35 -12.23 16.15 2.79
C MET A 35 -11.29 17.36 2.57
N ASN A 36 -10.28 17.24 1.70
CA ASN A 36 -9.30 18.29 1.37
C ASN A 36 -8.47 18.80 2.58
N LYS A 37 -8.30 17.98 3.63
CA LYS A 37 -7.45 18.34 4.78
C LYS A 37 -5.98 17.95 4.55
N ALA A 38 -5.70 16.99 3.69
CA ALA A 38 -4.37 16.58 3.30
C ALA A 38 -4.25 16.54 1.78
N LEU A 39 -3.11 16.97 1.25
CA LEU A 39 -2.83 16.96 -0.19
C LEU A 39 -2.33 15.58 -0.66
N PHE A 40 -1.58 14.88 0.17
CA PHE A 40 -1.02 13.56 -0.11
C PHE A 40 -1.17 12.63 1.07
N ILE A 41 -1.42 11.36 0.80
CA ILE A 41 -1.27 10.26 1.75
C ILE A 41 -0.56 9.07 1.07
N PRO A 42 0.25 8.29 1.79
CA PRO A 42 0.73 7.01 1.28
C PRO A 42 -0.46 6.05 1.15
N ASN A 43 -0.75 5.61 -0.07
CA ASN A 43 -1.86 4.70 -0.34
C ASN A 43 -1.67 4.00 -1.71
N GLY A 44 -2.70 3.35 -2.23
CA GLY A 44 -2.65 2.63 -3.49
C GLY A 44 -3.91 2.80 -4.34
N ASN A 45 -3.89 2.17 -5.51
CA ASN A 45 -4.94 2.28 -6.52
C ASN A 45 -6.30 1.66 -6.12
N TRP A 46 -6.38 1.00 -4.99
CA TRP A 46 -7.62 0.46 -4.41
C TRP A 46 -8.46 1.50 -3.67
N MET A 47 -7.89 2.66 -3.33
CA MET A 47 -8.48 3.65 -2.43
C MET A 47 -9.83 4.15 -2.90
N GLU A 48 -10.01 4.44 -4.18
CA GLU A 48 -11.29 4.93 -4.69
C GLU A 48 -12.40 3.90 -4.54
N GLY A 49 -12.12 2.63 -4.84
CA GLY A 49 -13.07 1.54 -4.66
C GLY A 49 -13.41 1.26 -3.19
N GLU A 50 -12.39 1.29 -2.33
CA GLU A 50 -12.54 1.09 -0.88
C GLU A 50 -13.39 2.19 -0.23
N MET A 51 -13.23 3.42 -0.67
CA MET A 51 -13.86 4.61 -0.10
C MET A 51 -15.04 5.14 -0.91
N LYS A 52 -15.61 4.34 -1.83
CA LYS A 52 -16.66 4.78 -2.77
C LYS A 52 -17.88 5.40 -2.09
N ASP A 53 -18.28 4.86 -0.93
CA ASP A 53 -19.45 5.29 -0.16
C ASP A 53 -19.11 6.28 0.97
N ALA A 54 -17.84 6.65 1.12
CA ALA A 54 -17.39 7.59 2.15
C ALA A 54 -17.64 9.05 1.73
N PRO A 55 -17.86 9.95 2.69
CA PRO A 55 -18.03 11.37 2.40
C PRO A 55 -16.76 11.96 1.79
N ARG A 56 -16.94 12.86 0.83
CA ARG A 56 -15.85 13.60 0.17
C ARG A 56 -16.24 15.05 -0.08
N ALA A 57 -15.24 15.91 -0.18
CA ALA A 57 -15.47 17.32 -0.52
C ALA A 57 -15.97 17.45 -1.97
N ASP A 58 -16.73 18.51 -2.24
CA ASP A 58 -17.19 18.81 -3.59
C ASP A 58 -16.01 19.02 -4.55
N GLY A 59 -16.06 18.35 -5.70
CA GLY A 59 -15.00 18.41 -6.69
C GLY A 59 -13.72 17.64 -6.35
N PHE A 60 -13.72 16.82 -5.29
CA PHE A 60 -12.59 15.96 -4.98
C PHE A 60 -12.42 14.87 -6.06
N GLU A 61 -11.21 14.75 -6.56
CA GLU A 61 -10.80 13.72 -7.52
C GLU A 61 -9.56 12.99 -7.00
N PHE A 62 -9.51 11.68 -7.26
CA PHE A 62 -8.33 10.87 -6.93
C PHE A 62 -7.25 11.02 -7.99
N GLY A 63 -6.01 11.04 -7.53
CA GLY A 63 -4.83 10.89 -8.37
C GLY A 63 -3.80 10.02 -7.67
N LEU A 64 -2.95 9.35 -8.43
CA LEU A 64 -1.89 8.52 -7.91
C LEU A 64 -0.56 8.92 -8.55
N THR A 65 0.48 8.98 -7.74
CA THR A 65 1.86 9.20 -8.20
C THR A 65 2.81 8.31 -7.43
N THR A 66 4.03 8.17 -7.92
CA THR A 66 5.09 7.46 -7.19
C THR A 66 5.45 8.22 -5.92
N ALA A 67 5.99 7.52 -4.92
CA ALA A 67 6.68 8.20 -3.83
C ALA A 67 7.77 9.14 -4.42
N PRO A 68 8.01 10.30 -3.79
CA PRO A 68 9.04 11.22 -4.26
C PRO A 68 10.43 10.57 -4.14
N SER A 69 11.31 10.85 -5.10
CA SER A 69 12.72 10.52 -5.01
C SER A 69 13.46 11.53 -4.12
N LEU A 70 14.60 11.14 -3.57
CA LEU A 70 15.40 12.03 -2.70
C LEU A 70 15.93 13.25 -3.47
N ASN A 71 16.36 13.06 -4.74
CA ASN A 71 16.84 14.14 -5.58
C ASN A 71 16.05 14.19 -6.89
N ALA A 72 15.99 15.40 -7.47
CA ALA A 72 15.41 15.57 -8.80
C ALA A 72 16.21 14.78 -9.84
N GLY A 73 15.51 13.94 -10.60
CA GLY A 73 16.11 13.10 -11.64
C GLY A 73 16.55 11.70 -11.18
N ASP A 74 16.45 11.38 -9.88
CA ASP A 74 16.66 10.01 -9.41
C ASP A 74 15.61 9.07 -9.99
N GLN A 75 15.98 7.78 -10.10
CA GLN A 75 15.06 6.72 -10.50
C GLN A 75 13.84 6.68 -9.56
N ARG A 76 12.65 6.66 -10.14
CA ARG A 76 11.40 6.47 -9.42
C ARG A 76 11.05 4.99 -9.34
N TYR A 77 10.39 4.62 -8.26
CA TYR A 77 9.92 3.25 -8.04
C TYR A 77 8.44 3.23 -7.69
N VAL A 78 7.76 2.21 -8.20
CA VAL A 78 6.36 1.90 -7.86
C VAL A 78 6.38 0.64 -7.00
N MET A 79 5.86 0.74 -5.78
CA MET A 79 5.68 -0.44 -4.94
C MET A 79 4.47 -1.22 -5.44
N THR A 80 4.70 -2.48 -5.80
CA THR A 80 3.67 -3.39 -6.28
C THR A 80 3.46 -4.51 -5.27
N SER A 81 2.24 -4.67 -4.77
CA SER A 81 1.81 -5.86 -4.04
C SER A 81 0.78 -6.62 -4.86
N VAL A 82 0.81 -7.94 -4.77
CA VAL A 82 -0.11 -8.81 -5.50
C VAL A 82 -0.87 -9.67 -4.51
N GLU A 83 -2.19 -9.59 -4.55
CA GLU A 83 -3.06 -10.52 -3.83
C GLU A 83 -2.99 -11.90 -4.48
N GLN A 84 -2.96 -12.94 -3.65
CA GLN A 84 -2.76 -14.31 -4.11
C GLN A 84 -3.94 -15.19 -3.68
N PHE A 85 -4.37 -16.04 -4.60
CA PHE A 85 -5.34 -17.08 -4.32
C PHE A 85 -4.64 -18.44 -4.22
N SER A 86 -4.92 -19.19 -3.16
CA SER A 86 -4.34 -20.50 -2.92
C SER A 86 -5.44 -21.55 -2.75
N ILE A 87 -5.20 -22.75 -3.26
CA ILE A 87 -6.07 -23.89 -3.02
C ILE A 87 -5.42 -24.74 -1.92
N PRO A 88 -6.05 -24.88 -0.74
CA PRO A 88 -5.50 -25.69 0.34
C PRO A 88 -5.30 -27.14 -0.10
N ALA A 89 -4.25 -27.81 0.39
CA ALA A 89 -3.97 -29.22 0.08
C ALA A 89 -5.13 -30.15 0.47
N GLY A 90 -5.90 -29.80 1.52
CA GLY A 90 -7.08 -30.54 1.98
C GLY A 90 -8.40 -30.11 1.32
N ALA A 91 -8.38 -29.35 0.22
CA ALA A 91 -9.62 -28.96 -0.46
C ALA A 91 -10.43 -30.16 -0.93
N LYS A 92 -11.75 -30.18 -0.65
CA LYS A 92 -12.63 -31.29 -1.04
C LYS A 92 -12.81 -31.42 -2.55
N ASN A 93 -12.80 -30.29 -3.27
CA ASN A 93 -13.00 -30.22 -4.71
C ASN A 93 -11.91 -29.35 -5.37
N PRO A 94 -10.65 -29.82 -5.43
CA PRO A 94 -9.55 -29.00 -5.93
C PRO A 94 -9.70 -28.64 -7.41
N GLU A 95 -10.28 -29.52 -8.22
CA GLU A 95 -10.48 -29.21 -9.65
C GLU A 95 -11.53 -28.12 -9.86
N LEU A 96 -12.63 -28.13 -9.11
CA LEU A 96 -13.63 -27.07 -9.17
C LEU A 96 -13.02 -25.73 -8.68
N ALA A 97 -12.18 -25.76 -7.65
CA ALA A 97 -11.46 -24.57 -7.19
C ALA A 97 -10.53 -24.02 -8.28
N LYS A 98 -9.83 -24.88 -9.03
CA LYS A 98 -9.03 -24.46 -10.18
C LYS A 98 -9.87 -23.84 -11.29
N GLU A 99 -11.04 -24.41 -11.60
CA GLU A 99 -11.96 -23.82 -12.58
C GLU A 99 -12.45 -22.43 -12.13
N PHE A 100 -12.79 -22.28 -10.85
CA PHE A 100 -13.14 -20.98 -10.30
C PHE A 100 -11.98 -19.96 -10.42
N LEU A 101 -10.74 -20.37 -10.11
CA LEU A 101 -9.58 -19.49 -10.32
C LEU A 101 -9.37 -19.12 -11.80
N ARG A 102 -9.58 -20.06 -12.73
CA ARG A 102 -9.53 -19.76 -14.17
C ARG A 102 -10.60 -18.76 -14.58
N PHE A 103 -11.82 -18.91 -14.03
CA PHE A 103 -12.92 -17.96 -14.28
C PHE A 103 -12.56 -16.54 -13.83
N LEU A 104 -11.90 -16.37 -12.67
CA LEU A 104 -11.48 -15.06 -12.18
C LEU A 104 -10.58 -14.31 -13.17
N TYR A 105 -9.84 -15.03 -14.03
CA TYR A 105 -8.94 -14.45 -15.03
C TYR A 105 -9.58 -14.31 -16.43
N THR A 106 -10.89 -14.50 -16.55
CA THR A 106 -11.62 -14.23 -17.80
C THR A 106 -11.95 -12.76 -17.95
N GLU A 107 -12.14 -12.31 -19.19
CA GLU A 107 -12.59 -10.94 -19.48
C GLU A 107 -13.90 -10.61 -18.78
N GLU A 108 -14.85 -11.54 -18.75
CA GLU A 108 -16.15 -11.39 -18.06
C GLU A 108 -15.97 -11.07 -16.58
N SER A 109 -15.15 -11.87 -15.87
CA SER A 109 -14.88 -11.67 -14.45
C SER A 109 -14.14 -10.37 -14.17
N VAL A 110 -13.17 -10.00 -15.02
CA VAL A 110 -12.43 -8.74 -14.91
C VAL A 110 -13.37 -7.54 -15.04
N LYS A 111 -14.27 -7.54 -16.03
CA LYS A 111 -15.28 -6.49 -16.22
C LYS A 111 -16.23 -6.39 -15.02
N LEU A 112 -16.71 -7.54 -14.54
CA LEU A 112 -17.60 -7.60 -13.37
C LEU A 112 -16.91 -7.04 -12.11
N PHE A 113 -15.64 -7.39 -11.89
CA PHE A 113 -14.86 -6.87 -10.76
C PHE A 113 -14.66 -5.36 -10.88
N ALA A 114 -14.32 -4.87 -12.05
CA ALA A 114 -14.18 -3.44 -12.32
C ALA A 114 -15.48 -2.67 -12.03
N GLU A 115 -16.61 -3.18 -12.52
CA GLU A 115 -17.93 -2.55 -12.32
C GLU A 115 -18.37 -2.55 -10.85
N LYS A 116 -18.19 -3.68 -10.14
CA LYS A 116 -18.74 -3.85 -8.80
C LYS A 116 -17.80 -3.42 -7.67
N ALA A 117 -16.50 -3.59 -7.86
CA ALA A 117 -15.48 -3.30 -6.84
C ALA A 117 -14.61 -2.08 -7.17
N GLY A 118 -14.72 -1.51 -8.38
CA GLY A 118 -13.92 -0.35 -8.80
C GLY A 118 -12.42 -0.64 -8.88
N GLY A 119 -12.03 -1.89 -9.07
CA GLY A 119 -10.63 -2.29 -9.13
C GLY A 119 -10.23 -2.87 -10.48
N ILE A 120 -8.93 -3.00 -10.72
CA ILE A 120 -8.38 -3.60 -11.93
C ILE A 120 -7.46 -4.75 -11.55
N TYR A 121 -7.65 -5.92 -12.18
CA TYR A 121 -6.80 -7.10 -11.96
C TYR A 121 -5.38 -6.90 -12.49
N ALA A 122 -4.41 -7.56 -11.86
CA ALA A 122 -3.01 -7.61 -12.31
C ALA A 122 -2.82 -8.55 -13.51
N LEU A 123 -3.53 -8.27 -14.59
CA LEU A 123 -3.44 -9.00 -15.87
C LEU A 123 -3.06 -8.04 -16.99
N LYS A 124 -2.32 -8.53 -17.98
CA LYS A 124 -1.84 -7.70 -19.10
C LYS A 124 -2.94 -6.94 -19.82
N ASN A 125 -4.13 -7.54 -19.97
CA ASN A 125 -5.26 -6.95 -20.69
C ASN A 125 -6.31 -6.32 -19.76
N ALA A 126 -6.14 -6.41 -18.44
CA ALA A 126 -7.18 -6.02 -17.50
C ALA A 126 -7.50 -4.52 -17.58
N THR A 127 -6.51 -3.68 -17.77
CA THR A 127 -6.70 -2.23 -17.93
C THR A 127 -7.60 -1.92 -19.12
N GLU A 128 -7.33 -2.54 -20.29
CA GLU A 128 -8.15 -2.35 -21.48
C GLU A 128 -9.56 -2.89 -21.30
N TRP A 129 -9.71 -4.10 -20.75
CA TRP A 129 -11.02 -4.71 -20.49
C TRP A 129 -11.86 -3.95 -19.48
N SER A 130 -11.23 -3.26 -18.54
CA SER A 130 -11.90 -2.54 -17.46
C SER A 130 -12.25 -1.10 -17.79
N LYS A 131 -11.73 -0.54 -18.87
CA LYS A 131 -11.76 0.88 -19.19
C LYS A 131 -13.15 1.51 -19.08
N ASP A 132 -14.18 0.85 -19.60
CA ASP A 132 -15.55 1.37 -19.62
C ASP A 132 -16.34 1.04 -18.33
N TYR A 133 -15.72 0.37 -17.35
CA TYR A 133 -16.33 -0.13 -16.13
C TYR A 133 -15.78 0.49 -14.85
N VAL A 134 -14.75 1.31 -14.96
CA VAL A 134 -14.16 2.05 -13.85
C VAL A 134 -14.27 3.55 -14.09
N THR A 135 -14.08 4.34 -13.05
CA THR A 135 -14.00 5.80 -13.18
C THR A 135 -12.71 6.23 -13.89
N GLU A 136 -12.69 7.42 -14.43
CA GLU A 136 -11.47 8.01 -15.00
C GLU A 136 -10.33 8.08 -13.97
N GLY A 137 -10.67 8.36 -12.71
CA GLY A 137 -9.72 8.37 -11.60
C GLY A 137 -9.03 7.00 -11.41
N VAL A 138 -9.81 5.92 -11.32
CA VAL A 138 -9.27 4.55 -11.22
C VAL A 138 -8.46 4.18 -12.46
N TYR A 139 -8.95 4.53 -13.65
CA TYR A 139 -8.24 4.24 -14.89
C TYR A 139 -6.89 4.95 -14.94
N SER A 140 -6.86 6.24 -14.63
CA SER A 140 -5.63 7.04 -14.62
C SER A 140 -4.63 6.62 -13.55
N MET A 141 -5.10 6.12 -12.40
CA MET A 141 -4.22 5.59 -11.36
C MET A 141 -3.34 4.42 -11.83
N ASN A 142 -3.75 3.70 -12.87
CA ASN A 142 -2.90 2.64 -13.44
C ASN A 142 -1.71 3.17 -14.24
N ASP A 143 -1.73 4.43 -14.66
CA ASP A 143 -0.59 5.07 -15.31
C ASP A 143 0.63 5.20 -14.40
N VAL A 144 0.44 5.11 -13.09
CA VAL A 144 1.55 5.10 -12.13
C VAL A 144 2.58 4.00 -12.45
N TYR A 145 2.15 2.87 -12.98
CA TYR A 145 3.05 1.78 -13.39
C TYR A 145 3.98 2.15 -14.54
N ASN A 146 3.67 3.23 -15.27
CA ASN A 146 4.51 3.80 -16.32
C ASN A 146 5.44 4.90 -15.81
N MET A 147 5.28 5.34 -14.56
CA MET A 147 6.05 6.45 -13.97
C MET A 147 7.37 6.03 -13.34
N GLY A 148 7.59 4.74 -13.14
CA GLY A 148 8.81 4.22 -12.51
C GLY A 148 8.94 2.71 -12.60
N ASP A 149 10.09 2.20 -12.17
CA ASP A 149 10.33 0.76 -12.11
C ASP A 149 9.50 0.11 -11.00
N SER A 150 8.92 -1.06 -11.28
CA SER A 150 8.14 -1.79 -10.29
C SER A 150 9.04 -2.50 -9.29
N MET A 151 8.75 -2.31 -8.00
CA MET A 151 9.32 -3.09 -6.90
C MET A 151 8.23 -3.99 -6.32
N VAL A 152 8.47 -5.29 -6.33
CA VAL A 152 7.57 -6.24 -5.68
C VAL A 152 7.82 -6.22 -4.18
N PHE A 153 6.76 -5.99 -3.43
CA PHE A 153 6.76 -6.05 -1.98
C PHE A 153 6.08 -7.35 -1.52
N GLY A 154 6.68 -8.02 -0.56
CA GLY A 154 6.14 -9.24 0.03
C GLY A 154 6.46 -9.34 1.51
N PHE A 155 5.63 -10.06 2.24
CA PHE A 155 5.85 -10.37 3.65
C PHE A 155 6.37 -11.80 3.79
N ALA A 156 7.44 -11.99 4.55
CA ALA A 156 7.85 -13.32 4.99
C ALA A 156 6.98 -13.76 6.19
N ALA A 157 6.68 -15.05 6.23
CA ALA A 157 6.07 -15.63 7.42
C ALA A 157 7.06 -15.59 8.59
N LEU A 158 6.55 -15.29 9.78
CA LEU A 158 7.36 -15.34 10.99
C LEU A 158 7.53 -16.80 11.45
N PRO A 159 8.67 -17.16 12.06
CA PRO A 159 8.83 -18.46 12.72
C PRO A 159 7.77 -18.66 13.82
N GLU A 160 7.34 -19.90 13.98
CA GLU A 160 6.41 -20.25 15.06
C GLU A 160 7.00 -19.90 16.43
N GLY A 161 6.20 -19.27 17.29
CA GLY A 161 6.62 -18.83 18.61
C GLY A 161 7.39 -17.49 18.63
N SER A 162 7.48 -16.78 17.52
CA SER A 162 8.05 -15.43 17.52
C SER A 162 7.27 -14.52 18.48
N LYS A 163 8.01 -13.81 19.34
CA LYS A 163 7.47 -12.82 20.28
C LYS A 163 7.56 -11.40 19.74
N VAL A 164 8.30 -11.21 18.68
CA VAL A 164 8.48 -9.93 18.01
C VAL A 164 7.95 -9.99 16.60
N THR A 165 7.41 -8.89 16.15
CA THR A 165 6.93 -8.68 14.78
C THR A 165 7.70 -7.52 14.18
N PRO A 166 8.79 -7.75 13.43
CA PRO A 166 9.60 -6.67 12.85
C PRO A 166 8.76 -5.66 12.06
N ARG A 167 7.71 -6.12 11.39
CA ARG A 167 6.76 -5.24 10.72
C ARG A 167 6.13 -4.23 11.67
N ASP A 168 5.65 -4.69 12.83
CA ASP A 168 5.01 -3.80 13.79
C ASP A 168 6.01 -2.82 14.39
N GLU A 169 7.25 -3.26 14.65
CA GLU A 169 8.33 -2.37 15.07
C GLU A 169 8.60 -1.27 14.05
N VAL A 170 8.61 -1.59 12.76
CA VAL A 170 8.79 -0.60 11.70
C VAL A 170 7.63 0.40 11.68
N PHE A 171 6.39 -0.07 11.68
CA PHE A 171 5.23 0.81 11.48
C PHE A 171 4.84 1.60 12.73
N GLN A 172 4.91 0.99 13.92
CA GLN A 172 4.48 1.66 15.15
C GLN A 172 5.50 2.68 15.62
N SER A 173 6.79 2.38 15.51
CA SER A 173 7.83 3.26 16.04
C SER A 173 8.24 4.40 15.11
N VAL A 174 7.84 4.39 13.82
CA VAL A 174 8.09 5.53 12.92
C VAL A 174 7.40 6.80 13.40
N ALA A 175 6.27 6.69 14.08
CA ALA A 175 5.56 7.81 14.68
C ALA A 175 6.41 8.53 15.75
N ASP A 176 7.24 7.78 16.49
CA ASP A 176 8.15 8.34 17.49
C ASP A 176 9.30 9.12 16.82
N VAL A 177 9.74 8.71 15.63
CA VAL A 177 10.69 9.48 14.83
C VAL A 177 10.03 10.77 14.32
N MET A 178 8.79 10.69 13.84
CA MET A 178 8.05 11.83 13.31
C MET A 178 7.82 12.92 14.37
N ASN A 179 7.51 12.53 15.61
CA ASN A 179 7.25 13.48 16.70
C ASN A 179 8.51 13.85 17.50
N GLY A 180 9.68 13.33 17.13
CA GLY A 180 10.96 13.63 17.79
C GLY A 180 11.20 12.88 19.11
N ALA A 181 10.36 11.92 19.48
CA ALA A 181 10.55 11.09 20.67
C ALA A 181 11.66 10.04 20.49
N MET A 182 12.02 9.74 19.24
CA MET A 182 13.09 8.80 18.87
C MET A 182 13.94 9.39 17.75
N THR A 183 15.27 9.18 17.82
CA THR A 183 16.13 9.54 16.68
C THR A 183 16.09 8.46 15.59
N PRO A 184 16.44 8.80 14.33
CA PRO A 184 16.59 7.81 13.27
C PRO A 184 17.53 6.65 13.63
N GLU A 185 18.62 6.92 14.35
CA GLU A 185 19.59 5.91 14.82
C GLU A 185 18.96 4.95 15.83
N GLN A 186 18.25 5.48 16.84
CA GLN A 186 17.53 4.66 17.82
C GLN A 186 16.46 3.77 17.18
N TRP A 187 15.75 4.32 16.18
CA TRP A 187 14.79 3.55 15.41
C TRP A 187 15.47 2.39 14.65
N ALA A 188 16.59 2.68 13.97
CA ALA A 188 17.32 1.67 13.21
C ALA A 188 17.84 0.56 14.12
N GLU A 189 18.41 0.87 15.28
CA GLU A 189 18.88 -0.11 16.27
C GLU A 189 17.73 -1.00 16.77
N LYS A 190 16.56 -0.41 17.07
CA LYS A 190 15.38 -1.13 17.53
C LYS A 190 14.84 -2.11 16.48
N VAL A 191 14.73 -1.66 15.24
CA VAL A 191 14.25 -2.47 14.12
C VAL A 191 15.26 -3.59 13.81
N GLU A 192 16.55 -3.30 13.76
CA GLU A 192 17.60 -4.29 13.52
C GLU A 192 17.61 -5.38 14.61
N ALA A 193 17.43 -4.99 15.87
CA ALA A 193 17.33 -5.95 16.97
C ALA A 193 16.17 -6.92 16.77
N SER A 194 15.00 -6.44 16.34
CA SER A 194 13.81 -7.29 16.10
C SER A 194 14.02 -8.25 14.91
N PHE A 195 14.64 -7.79 13.83
CA PHE A 195 15.00 -8.64 12.69
C PHE A 195 16.05 -9.70 13.06
N THR A 196 17.02 -9.33 13.90
CA THR A 196 18.05 -10.25 14.40
C THR A 196 17.45 -11.33 15.27
N GLU A 197 16.51 -10.99 16.16
CA GLU A 197 15.80 -11.97 17.00
C GLU A 197 15.07 -13.01 16.14
N VAL A 198 14.27 -12.55 15.16
CA VAL A 198 13.54 -13.46 14.25
C VAL A 198 14.51 -14.31 13.41
N SER A 199 15.59 -13.72 12.89
CA SER A 199 16.60 -14.46 12.12
C SER A 199 17.28 -15.57 12.93
N ASN A 200 17.51 -15.34 14.22
CA ASN A 200 18.10 -16.35 15.10
C ASN A 200 17.13 -17.49 15.44
N MET A 201 15.83 -17.24 15.41
CA MET A 201 14.81 -18.29 15.59
C MET A 201 14.68 -19.20 14.36
N ALA A 202 15.02 -18.70 13.18
CA ALA A 202 14.91 -19.43 11.91
C ALA A 202 16.12 -20.36 11.64
N LYS A 203 17.14 -20.33 12.48
CA LYS A 203 18.35 -21.21 12.42
C LYS A 203 18.16 -22.46 13.23
#